data_244086fcf6a6f76d9a7e9170a428c31a
#
_entry.id   244086fcf6a6f76d9a7e9170a428c31a
#
_cell.length_a   1.000
_cell.length_b   1.000
_cell.length_c   1.000
_cell.angle_alpha   90.00
_cell.angle_beta   90.00
_cell.angle_gamma   90.00
#
_symmetry.space_group_name_H-M   'P 1'
#
loop_
_entity.id
_entity.type
_entity.pdbx_description
1 polymer ?
#
loop_
_entity_poly.entity_id
_entity_poly.type
_entity_poly.pdbx_seq_one_letter_code
_entity_poly.pdbx_strand_id
1 'polypeptide(L)'
;MNPLFIFTIVFVVFLFSGIRIVFEYKRALKFRFGKYIKILQPGFRWIIPIVETIQTVDIRVITINIISQEVMTEDNVPCSIDGVVFFKINNPEKAVLEVEEFSFAITQLAQAALRDVCGKVELDTILSKREEMGKNIKAIVEKETHEWGIQIMDVKIKDIQLPENMRRMMANQAEAERSRRARIILAQAEEQAAGKLLEAGLQIDKSPSAIKLRLYQTLSNIAAEKNSTIIFPFPEEVLHHIKKEDPSKT
;
A
#
# COMPACT_ATOMS: atom_id res chain seq x y z
N MET A 1 63.93 -33.52 -9.28
CA MET A 1 62.57 -33.78 -8.78
C MET A 1 61.99 -34.92 -9.63
N ASN A 2 61.55 -36.02 -8.98
CA ASN A 2 61.03 -37.18 -9.74
C ASN A 2 59.74 -36.78 -10.48
N PRO A 3 59.65 -37.08 -11.79
CA PRO A 3 58.44 -36.72 -12.57
C PRO A 3 57.16 -37.37 -11.99
N LEU A 4 57.28 -38.51 -11.33
CA LEU A 4 56.21 -39.16 -10.60
C LEU A 4 55.66 -38.28 -9.44
N PHE A 5 56.52 -37.58 -8.70
CA PHE A 5 56.12 -36.70 -7.60
C PHE A 5 55.35 -35.47 -8.10
N ILE A 6 55.78 -34.90 -9.21
CA ILE A 6 55.08 -33.80 -9.85
C ILE A 6 53.67 -34.23 -10.33
N PHE A 7 53.59 -35.39 -10.97
CA PHE A 7 52.30 -35.92 -11.45
C PHE A 7 51.34 -36.20 -10.30
N THR A 8 51.81 -36.73 -9.18
CA THR A 8 50.99 -36.95 -7.96
C THR A 8 50.45 -35.66 -7.40
N ILE A 9 51.26 -34.61 -7.31
CA ILE A 9 50.84 -33.29 -6.80
C ILE A 9 49.74 -32.70 -7.72
N VAL A 10 49.96 -32.70 -9.04
CA VAL A 10 49.01 -32.19 -10.02
C VAL A 10 47.70 -32.99 -9.94
N PHE A 11 47.75 -34.29 -9.79
CA PHE A 11 46.55 -35.12 -9.65
C PHE A 11 45.78 -34.82 -8.35
N VAL A 12 46.46 -34.62 -7.23
CA VAL A 12 45.82 -34.23 -5.97
C VAL A 12 45.20 -32.87 -6.07
N VAL A 13 45.91 -31.88 -6.65
CA VAL A 13 45.34 -30.53 -6.86
C VAL A 13 44.10 -30.58 -7.76
N PHE A 14 44.13 -31.39 -8.82
CA PHE A 14 42.98 -31.59 -9.72
C PHE A 14 41.79 -32.20 -8.99
N LEU A 15 41.97 -33.20 -8.12
CA LEU A 15 40.89 -33.75 -7.30
C LEU A 15 40.29 -32.74 -6.35
N PHE A 16 41.10 -31.96 -5.66
CA PHE A 16 40.60 -30.90 -4.74
C PHE A 16 39.94 -29.74 -5.48
N SER A 17 40.36 -29.42 -6.69
CA SER A 17 39.74 -28.36 -7.51
C SER A 17 38.28 -28.67 -7.89
N GLY A 18 37.85 -29.91 -7.84
CA GLY A 18 36.49 -30.35 -8.12
C GLY A 18 35.50 -30.18 -6.98
N ILE A 19 35.96 -29.79 -5.79
CA ILE A 19 35.12 -29.63 -4.61
C ILE A 19 34.31 -28.35 -4.73
N ARG A 20 32.98 -28.47 -4.62
CA ARG A 20 32.03 -27.32 -4.59
C ARG A 20 31.04 -27.52 -3.46
N ILE A 21 30.72 -26.42 -2.77
CA ILE A 21 29.69 -26.36 -1.74
C ILE A 21 28.47 -25.66 -2.30
N VAL A 22 27.33 -26.37 -2.26
CA VAL A 22 26.02 -25.82 -2.64
C VAL A 22 25.27 -25.45 -1.37
N PHE A 23 24.94 -24.16 -1.21
CA PHE A 23 24.23 -23.66 -0.04
C PHE A 23 22.76 -24.12 -0.05
N GLU A 24 22.12 -24.20 1.13
CA GLU A 24 20.73 -24.65 1.30
C GLU A 24 19.72 -23.82 0.47
N TYR A 25 19.96 -22.52 0.38
CA TYR A 25 19.14 -21.60 -0.37
C TYR A 25 19.44 -21.54 -1.87
N LYS A 26 20.34 -22.40 -2.37
CA LYS A 26 20.70 -22.50 -3.79
C LYS A 26 20.43 -23.90 -4.31
N ARG A 27 20.16 -23.99 -5.59
CA ARG A 27 20.15 -25.24 -6.35
C ARG A 27 21.20 -25.14 -7.43
N ALA A 28 21.96 -26.18 -7.63
CA ALA A 28 23.02 -26.22 -8.63
C ALA A 28 22.61 -27.12 -9.76
N LEU A 29 22.59 -26.60 -10.98
CA LEU A 29 22.40 -27.39 -12.19
C LEU A 29 23.77 -27.87 -12.65
N LYS A 30 23.91 -29.18 -12.85
CA LYS A 30 25.12 -29.80 -13.32
C LYS A 30 25.06 -30.05 -14.83
N PHE A 31 26.04 -29.50 -15.54
CA PHE A 31 26.23 -29.71 -16.97
C PHE A 31 27.49 -30.52 -17.21
N ARG A 32 27.47 -31.42 -18.19
CA ARG A 32 28.64 -32.16 -18.66
C ARG A 32 28.75 -31.95 -20.16
N PHE A 33 29.87 -31.43 -20.61
CA PHE A 33 30.07 -31.03 -22.01
C PHE A 33 28.94 -30.17 -22.57
N GLY A 34 28.43 -29.22 -21.74
CA GLY A 34 27.31 -28.36 -22.13
C GLY A 34 25.90 -28.99 -22.04
N LYS A 35 25.79 -30.32 -21.81
CA LYS A 35 24.50 -30.98 -21.66
C LYS A 35 24.06 -31.03 -20.20
N TYR A 36 22.82 -30.61 -19.89
CA TYR A 36 22.20 -30.75 -18.58
C TYR A 36 22.10 -32.23 -18.17
N ILE A 37 22.42 -32.54 -16.91
CA ILE A 37 22.34 -33.89 -16.37
C ILE A 37 21.34 -33.96 -15.22
N LYS A 38 21.52 -33.15 -14.18
CA LYS A 38 20.70 -33.20 -12.98
C LYS A 38 20.88 -31.97 -12.10
N ILE A 39 19.91 -31.76 -11.20
CA ILE A 39 19.99 -30.78 -10.12
C ILE A 39 20.76 -31.40 -8.94
N LEU A 40 21.74 -30.70 -8.42
CA LEU A 40 22.48 -31.09 -7.22
C LEU A 40 21.80 -30.48 -5.99
N GLN A 41 21.53 -31.33 -5.00
CA GLN A 41 21.03 -30.95 -3.70
C GLN A 41 22.11 -30.18 -2.89
N PRO A 42 21.74 -29.37 -1.92
CA PRO A 42 22.67 -28.67 -1.03
C PRO A 42 23.67 -29.62 -0.37
N GLY A 43 24.80 -29.04 0.04
CA GLY A 43 25.88 -29.74 0.71
C GLY A 43 27.16 -29.81 -0.11
N PHE A 44 28.03 -30.69 0.33
CA PHE A 44 29.32 -30.93 -0.28
C PHE A 44 29.17 -31.77 -1.56
N ARG A 45 29.64 -31.26 -2.70
CA ARG A 45 29.54 -31.91 -4.01
C ARG A 45 30.87 -31.93 -4.71
N TRP A 46 31.18 -33.02 -5.32
CA TRP A 46 32.35 -33.16 -6.16
C TRP A 46 31.98 -33.16 -7.63
N ILE A 47 32.70 -32.38 -8.41
CA ILE A 47 32.56 -32.26 -9.87
C ILE A 47 33.88 -32.56 -10.55
N ILE A 48 33.83 -33.02 -11.77
CA ILE A 48 35.02 -33.24 -12.56
C ILE A 48 35.42 -31.92 -13.19
N PRO A 49 36.53 -31.29 -12.77
CA PRO A 49 36.97 -30.06 -13.39
C PRO A 49 37.14 -30.21 -14.90
N ILE A 50 36.94 -29.09 -15.66
CA ILE A 50 37.01 -29.04 -17.14
C ILE A 50 35.83 -29.72 -17.87
N VAL A 51 35.37 -30.90 -17.41
CA VAL A 51 34.29 -31.67 -18.05
C VAL A 51 32.91 -31.22 -17.57
N GLU A 52 32.81 -30.89 -16.30
CA GLU A 52 31.54 -30.56 -15.67
C GLU A 52 31.52 -29.12 -15.21
N THR A 53 30.42 -28.44 -15.49
CA THR A 53 30.15 -27.07 -15.09
C THR A 53 28.92 -27.03 -14.21
N ILE A 54 28.91 -26.11 -13.22
CA ILE A 54 27.76 -25.91 -12.35
C ILE A 54 27.27 -24.47 -12.52
N GLN A 55 25.96 -24.34 -12.71
CA GLN A 55 25.25 -23.07 -12.61
C GLN A 55 24.35 -23.09 -11.37
N THR A 56 24.51 -22.09 -10.49
CA THR A 56 23.73 -22.02 -9.25
C THR A 56 22.62 -20.99 -9.34
N VAL A 57 21.44 -21.35 -8.88
CA VAL A 57 20.24 -20.51 -8.86
C VAL A 57 19.76 -20.38 -7.43
N ASP A 58 19.41 -19.16 -7.00
CA ASP A 58 18.82 -18.88 -5.69
C ASP A 58 17.31 -19.19 -5.74
N ILE A 59 16.81 -19.92 -4.73
CA ILE A 59 15.40 -20.33 -4.63
C ILE A 59 14.59 -19.47 -3.64
N ARG A 60 15.22 -18.47 -3.01
CA ARG A 60 14.53 -17.52 -2.13
C ARG A 60 13.68 -16.58 -2.94
N VAL A 61 12.82 -15.84 -2.24
CA VAL A 61 12.06 -14.76 -2.86
C VAL A 61 13.02 -13.64 -3.29
N ILE A 62 12.96 -13.32 -4.56
CA ILE A 62 13.75 -12.24 -5.19
C ILE A 62 12.79 -11.10 -5.50
N THR A 63 13.27 -9.89 -5.33
CA THR A 63 12.51 -8.67 -5.60
C THR A 63 13.12 -7.94 -6.79
N ILE A 64 12.28 -7.62 -7.78
CA ILE A 64 12.66 -6.81 -8.96
C ILE A 64 11.81 -5.55 -8.99
N ASN A 65 12.45 -4.40 -9.19
CA ASN A 65 11.75 -3.15 -9.43
C ASN A 65 11.33 -3.06 -10.89
N ILE A 66 10.06 -2.75 -11.12
CA ILE A 66 9.55 -2.34 -12.43
C ILE A 66 9.92 -0.87 -12.61
N ILE A 67 10.72 -0.58 -13.63
CA ILE A 67 11.10 0.81 -13.97
C ILE A 67 9.83 1.59 -14.32
N SER A 68 9.77 2.83 -13.89
CA SER A 68 8.66 3.75 -14.14
C SER A 68 8.25 3.77 -15.61
N GLN A 69 6.97 3.52 -15.87
CA GLN A 69 6.38 3.48 -17.21
C GLN A 69 5.38 4.63 -17.36
N GLU A 70 5.52 5.38 -18.44
CA GLU A 70 4.51 6.33 -18.85
C GLU A 70 3.35 5.59 -19.51
N VAL A 71 2.17 5.75 -18.92
CA VAL A 71 0.92 5.12 -19.37
C VAL A 71 -0.16 6.17 -19.50
N MET A 72 -1.01 6.02 -20.49
CA MET A 72 -2.24 6.78 -20.64
C MET A 72 -3.38 5.93 -20.07
N THR A 73 -4.12 6.46 -19.12
CA THR A 73 -5.31 5.81 -18.54
C THR A 73 -6.50 5.85 -19.51
N GLU A 74 -7.58 5.12 -19.22
CA GLU A 74 -8.80 5.11 -20.05
C GLU A 74 -9.42 6.51 -20.20
N ASP A 75 -9.33 7.33 -19.16
CA ASP A 75 -9.77 8.74 -19.12
C ASP A 75 -8.75 9.73 -19.70
N ASN A 76 -7.79 9.25 -20.50
CA ASN A 76 -6.75 10.04 -21.19
C ASN A 76 -5.86 10.87 -20.26
N VAL A 77 -5.60 10.41 -19.05
CA VAL A 77 -4.66 11.05 -18.14
C VAL A 77 -3.28 10.41 -18.27
N PRO A 78 -2.24 11.15 -18.66
CA PRO A 78 -0.88 10.63 -18.65
C PRO A 78 -0.39 10.47 -17.22
N CYS A 79 0.09 9.29 -16.85
CA CYS A 79 0.68 9.03 -15.54
C CYS A 79 1.91 8.14 -15.68
N SER A 80 2.83 8.29 -14.73
CA SER A 80 4.03 7.48 -14.65
C SER A 80 3.90 6.54 -13.46
N ILE A 81 3.96 5.24 -13.70
CA ILE A 81 3.68 4.20 -12.70
C ILE A 81 4.90 3.31 -12.56
N ASP A 82 5.35 3.10 -11.33
CA ASP A 82 6.36 2.12 -10.98
C ASP A 82 5.81 1.05 -10.03
N GLY A 83 6.49 -0.08 -10.00
CA GLY A 83 6.05 -1.21 -9.21
C GLY A 83 7.19 -2.12 -8.79
N VAL A 84 6.82 -3.18 -8.11
CA VAL A 84 7.74 -4.19 -7.63
C VAL A 84 7.14 -5.58 -7.78
N VAL A 85 7.93 -6.50 -8.30
CA VAL A 85 7.57 -7.92 -8.44
C VAL A 85 8.35 -8.74 -7.44
N PHE A 86 7.64 -9.58 -6.70
CA PHE A 86 8.20 -10.59 -5.83
C PHE A 86 8.01 -11.97 -6.47
N PHE A 87 9.09 -12.68 -6.69
CA PHE A 87 9.04 -14.01 -7.31
C PHE A 87 10.03 -14.97 -6.66
N LYS A 88 9.80 -16.25 -6.84
CA LYS A 88 10.73 -17.32 -6.48
C LYS A 88 10.83 -18.35 -7.60
N ILE A 89 11.95 -19.03 -7.64
CA ILE A 89 12.18 -20.08 -8.63
C ILE A 89 11.78 -21.43 -8.03
N ASN A 90 10.71 -22.04 -8.59
CA ASN A 90 10.23 -23.35 -8.16
C ASN A 90 10.95 -24.47 -8.91
N ASN A 91 11.17 -24.28 -10.21
CA ASN A 91 11.89 -25.25 -11.03
C ASN A 91 13.14 -24.60 -11.63
N PRO A 92 14.32 -24.76 -10.98
CA PRO A 92 15.57 -24.19 -11.46
C PRO A 92 16.01 -24.69 -12.84
N GLU A 93 15.61 -25.92 -13.22
CA GLU A 93 15.93 -26.50 -14.52
C GLU A 93 15.29 -25.68 -15.63
N LYS A 94 13.98 -25.50 -15.59
CA LYS A 94 13.26 -24.71 -16.59
C LYS A 94 13.72 -23.26 -16.62
N ALA A 95 13.93 -22.65 -15.45
CA ALA A 95 14.34 -21.25 -15.35
C ALA A 95 15.68 -20.95 -16.02
N VAL A 96 16.58 -21.94 -16.10
CA VAL A 96 17.91 -21.77 -16.71
C VAL A 96 17.95 -22.26 -18.16
N LEU A 97 17.15 -23.27 -18.51
CA LEU A 97 17.21 -23.87 -19.85
C LEU A 97 16.30 -23.16 -20.86
N GLU A 98 15.19 -22.57 -20.40
CA GLU A 98 14.20 -21.97 -21.29
C GLU A 98 14.35 -20.45 -21.42
N VAL A 99 14.98 -19.78 -20.43
CA VAL A 99 15.14 -18.34 -20.42
C VAL A 99 16.60 -17.97 -20.13
N GLU A 100 17.18 -17.12 -20.96
CA GLU A 100 18.57 -16.69 -20.84
C GLU A 100 18.76 -15.85 -19.57
N GLU A 101 17.92 -14.83 -19.39
CA GLU A 101 17.93 -13.94 -18.22
C GLU A 101 16.53 -13.72 -17.69
N PHE A 102 16.11 -14.58 -16.77
CA PHE A 102 14.76 -14.58 -16.23
C PHE A 102 14.41 -13.26 -15.50
N SER A 103 15.38 -12.60 -14.86
CA SER A 103 15.15 -11.31 -14.18
C SER A 103 14.74 -10.23 -15.17
N PHE A 104 15.44 -10.14 -16.30
CA PHE A 104 15.14 -9.21 -17.37
C PHE A 104 13.79 -9.54 -18.03
N ALA A 105 13.56 -10.81 -18.36
CA ALA A 105 12.32 -11.26 -18.99
C ALA A 105 11.08 -10.96 -18.12
N ILE A 106 11.14 -11.23 -16.80
CA ILE A 106 10.07 -10.90 -15.87
C ILE A 106 9.84 -9.40 -15.81
N THR A 107 10.91 -8.59 -15.82
CA THR A 107 10.79 -7.12 -15.80
C THR A 107 10.03 -6.64 -17.03
N GLN A 108 10.38 -7.11 -18.22
CA GLN A 108 9.72 -6.73 -19.48
C GLN A 108 8.25 -7.15 -19.50
N LEU A 109 7.94 -8.38 -19.06
CA LEU A 109 6.56 -8.86 -18.95
C LEU A 109 5.75 -8.03 -17.97
N ALA A 110 6.33 -7.72 -16.81
CA ALA A 110 5.66 -6.93 -15.80
C ALA A 110 5.40 -5.49 -16.27
N GLN A 111 6.33 -4.88 -17.02
CA GLN A 111 6.14 -3.57 -17.65
C GLN A 111 5.01 -3.59 -18.68
N ALA A 112 4.98 -4.61 -19.54
CA ALA A 112 3.92 -4.77 -20.53
C ALA A 112 2.55 -4.97 -19.85
N ALA A 113 2.47 -5.87 -18.86
CA ALA A 113 1.25 -6.14 -18.11
C ALA A 113 0.76 -4.90 -17.32
N LEU A 114 1.68 -4.13 -16.74
CA LEU A 114 1.37 -2.88 -16.05
C LEU A 114 0.74 -1.87 -17.02
N ARG A 115 1.33 -1.69 -18.21
CA ARG A 115 0.80 -0.79 -19.24
C ARG A 115 -0.59 -1.23 -19.70
N ASP A 116 -0.78 -2.52 -19.93
CA ASP A 116 -2.05 -3.08 -20.41
C ASP A 116 -3.17 -2.96 -19.37
N VAL A 117 -2.87 -3.21 -18.11
CA VAL A 117 -3.87 -3.13 -17.03
C VAL A 117 -4.22 -1.69 -16.71
N CYS A 118 -3.21 -0.81 -16.59
CA CYS A 118 -3.45 0.59 -16.24
C CYS A 118 -4.08 1.37 -17.39
N GLY A 119 -3.81 1.01 -18.65
CA GLY A 119 -4.42 1.65 -19.81
C GLY A 119 -5.90 1.34 -20.02
N LYS A 120 -6.45 0.35 -19.31
CA LYS A 120 -7.87 -0.08 -19.41
C LYS A 120 -8.74 0.38 -18.25
N VAL A 121 -8.22 1.22 -17.38
CA VAL A 121 -8.93 1.69 -16.18
C VAL A 121 -8.75 3.19 -16.00
N GLU A 122 -9.74 3.80 -15.34
CA GLU A 122 -9.70 5.21 -14.98
C GLU A 122 -8.65 5.47 -13.86
N LEU A 123 -8.10 6.68 -13.84
CA LEU A 123 -7.11 7.10 -12.85
C LEU A 123 -7.60 6.92 -11.40
N ASP A 124 -8.84 7.29 -11.11
CA ASP A 124 -9.41 7.14 -9.77
C ASP A 124 -9.43 5.68 -9.30
N THR A 125 -9.66 4.74 -10.21
CA THR A 125 -9.61 3.30 -9.92
C THR A 125 -8.19 2.84 -9.61
N ILE A 126 -7.19 3.32 -10.36
CA ILE A 126 -5.78 2.99 -10.13
C ILE A 126 -5.34 3.52 -8.74
N LEU A 127 -5.76 4.72 -8.36
CA LEU A 127 -5.42 5.32 -7.08
C LEU A 127 -6.10 4.64 -5.89
N SER A 128 -7.37 4.23 -6.05
CA SER A 128 -8.20 3.66 -4.97
C SER A 128 -8.05 2.16 -4.81
N LYS A 129 -7.79 1.40 -5.91
CA LYS A 129 -7.79 -0.07 -5.95
C LYS A 129 -6.43 -0.66 -6.36
N ARG A 130 -5.34 -0.11 -5.84
CA ARG A 130 -3.97 -0.54 -6.19
C ARG A 130 -3.74 -2.05 -5.99
N GLU A 131 -4.32 -2.63 -4.94
CA GLU A 131 -4.19 -4.07 -4.66
C GLU A 131 -4.88 -4.94 -5.70
N GLU A 132 -6.04 -4.52 -6.20
CA GLU A 132 -6.77 -5.22 -7.25
C GLU A 132 -5.97 -5.19 -8.56
N MET A 133 -5.41 -4.03 -8.90
CA MET A 133 -4.53 -3.88 -10.06
C MET A 133 -3.29 -4.78 -9.94
N GLY A 134 -2.66 -4.82 -8.77
CA GLY A 134 -1.53 -5.71 -8.50
C GLY A 134 -1.86 -7.18 -8.74
N LYS A 135 -3.04 -7.64 -8.31
CA LYS A 135 -3.53 -9.00 -8.57
C LYS A 135 -3.75 -9.29 -10.06
N ASN A 136 -4.30 -8.32 -10.80
CA ASN A 136 -4.51 -8.47 -12.23
C ASN A 136 -3.17 -8.56 -12.99
N ILE A 137 -2.22 -7.69 -12.67
CA ILE A 137 -0.86 -7.75 -13.24
C ILE A 137 -0.19 -9.08 -12.89
N LYS A 138 -0.29 -9.51 -11.61
CA LYS A 138 0.24 -10.80 -11.17
C LYS A 138 -0.31 -11.94 -12.02
N ALA A 139 -1.62 -12.01 -12.24
CA ALA A 139 -2.25 -13.10 -13.01
C ALA A 139 -1.73 -13.16 -14.46
N ILE A 140 -1.51 -12.01 -15.10
CA ILE A 140 -0.95 -11.93 -16.44
C ILE A 140 0.50 -12.44 -16.46
N VAL A 141 1.34 -11.90 -15.57
CA VAL A 141 2.77 -12.27 -15.51
C VAL A 141 2.95 -13.73 -15.11
N GLU A 142 2.15 -14.22 -14.15
CA GLU A 142 2.24 -15.61 -13.67
C GLU A 142 1.89 -16.62 -14.76
N LYS A 143 0.94 -16.31 -15.62
CA LYS A 143 0.56 -17.18 -16.75
C LYS A 143 1.75 -17.45 -17.68
N GLU A 144 2.51 -16.43 -18.02
CA GLU A 144 3.67 -16.56 -18.91
C GLU A 144 4.88 -17.18 -18.20
N THR A 145 5.13 -16.76 -16.95
CA THR A 145 6.31 -17.23 -16.18
C THR A 145 6.16 -18.64 -15.62
N HIS A 146 4.94 -19.18 -15.58
CA HIS A 146 4.69 -20.55 -15.14
C HIS A 146 5.43 -21.58 -16.01
N GLU A 147 5.49 -21.39 -17.31
CA GLU A 147 6.20 -22.27 -18.23
C GLU A 147 7.70 -22.31 -17.92
N TRP A 148 8.26 -21.20 -17.46
CA TRP A 148 9.68 -21.08 -17.07
C TRP A 148 9.99 -21.65 -15.67
N GLY A 149 8.99 -22.22 -15.00
CA GLY A 149 9.15 -22.75 -13.63
C GLY A 149 9.35 -21.68 -12.56
N ILE A 150 8.92 -20.45 -12.82
CA ILE A 150 8.99 -19.30 -11.91
C ILE A 150 7.60 -19.02 -11.35
N GLN A 151 7.51 -18.81 -10.05
CA GLN A 151 6.28 -18.46 -9.36
C GLN A 151 6.30 -17.00 -8.95
N ILE A 152 5.32 -16.23 -9.40
CA ILE A 152 5.12 -14.86 -8.94
C ILE A 152 4.38 -14.90 -7.59
N MET A 153 5.02 -14.37 -6.56
CA MET A 153 4.45 -14.31 -5.22
C MET A 153 3.46 -13.16 -5.10
N ASP A 154 3.90 -11.97 -5.49
CA ASP A 154 3.10 -10.76 -5.43
C ASP A 154 3.61 -9.72 -6.42
N VAL A 155 2.71 -8.82 -6.85
CA VAL A 155 3.04 -7.62 -7.64
C VAL A 155 2.39 -6.43 -6.98
N LYS A 156 3.19 -5.41 -6.65
CA LYS A 156 2.71 -4.20 -5.99
C LYS A 156 3.03 -2.96 -6.80
N ILE A 157 2.04 -2.12 -6.98
CA ILE A 157 2.23 -0.76 -7.50
C ILE A 157 2.82 0.07 -6.37
N LYS A 158 3.97 0.68 -6.61
CA LYS A 158 4.74 1.42 -5.62
C LYS A 158 4.33 2.88 -5.59
N ASP A 159 4.50 3.57 -6.71
CA ASP A 159 4.16 4.98 -6.85
C ASP A 159 3.43 5.27 -8.16
N ILE A 160 2.62 6.33 -8.16
CA ILE A 160 1.89 6.84 -9.32
C ILE A 160 2.14 8.33 -9.38
N GLN A 161 2.93 8.75 -10.36
CA GLN A 161 3.30 10.14 -10.55
C GLN A 161 2.43 10.76 -11.62
N LEU A 162 1.79 11.86 -11.27
CA LEU A 162 0.95 12.64 -12.15
C LEU A 162 1.68 13.92 -12.58
N PRO A 163 1.39 14.46 -13.77
CA PRO A 163 1.84 15.79 -14.16
C PRO A 163 1.42 16.84 -13.13
N GLU A 164 2.25 17.84 -12.93
CA GLU A 164 2.06 18.86 -11.88
C GLU A 164 0.73 19.62 -11.99
N ASN A 165 0.30 19.96 -13.22
CA ASN A 165 -0.98 20.60 -13.47
C ASN A 165 -2.17 19.73 -13.02
N MET A 166 -2.14 18.44 -13.32
CA MET A 166 -3.18 17.48 -12.93
C MET A 166 -3.21 17.29 -11.41
N ARG A 167 -2.03 17.15 -10.78
CA ARG A 167 -1.91 17.03 -9.31
C ARG A 167 -2.52 18.23 -8.59
N ARG A 168 -2.32 19.45 -9.11
CA ARG A 168 -2.95 20.67 -8.57
C ARG A 168 -4.47 20.68 -8.77
N MET A 169 -4.96 20.27 -9.93
CA MET A 169 -6.40 20.19 -10.17
C MET A 169 -7.06 19.18 -9.24
N MET A 170 -6.49 17.98 -9.07
CA MET A 170 -7.00 16.96 -8.14
C MET A 170 -6.95 17.44 -6.67
N ALA A 171 -5.90 18.15 -6.27
CA ALA A 171 -5.82 18.73 -4.94
C ALA A 171 -6.96 19.73 -4.69
N ASN A 172 -7.22 20.64 -5.63
CA ASN A 172 -8.33 21.61 -5.54
C ASN A 172 -9.71 20.91 -5.51
N GLN A 173 -9.89 19.87 -6.34
CA GLN A 173 -11.12 19.06 -6.33
C GLN A 173 -11.32 18.33 -5.00
N ALA A 174 -10.26 17.72 -4.45
CA ALA A 174 -10.31 17.04 -3.17
C ALA A 174 -10.62 18.03 -2.01
N GLU A 175 -10.06 19.23 -2.05
CA GLU A 175 -10.35 20.29 -1.08
C GLU A 175 -11.81 20.76 -1.17
N ALA A 176 -12.32 20.99 -2.38
CA ALA A 176 -13.71 21.35 -2.60
C ALA A 176 -14.68 20.28 -2.08
N GLU A 177 -14.38 19.00 -2.36
CA GLU A 177 -15.21 17.89 -1.89
C GLU A 177 -15.16 17.71 -0.37
N ARG A 178 -13.98 17.89 0.25
CA ARG A 178 -13.84 17.89 1.72
C ARG A 178 -14.64 19.05 2.34
N SER A 179 -14.57 20.24 1.75
CA SER A 179 -15.32 21.42 2.19
C SER A 179 -16.83 21.20 2.05
N ARG A 180 -17.27 20.56 0.95
CA ARG A 180 -18.68 20.19 0.76
C ARG A 180 -19.15 19.22 1.85
N ARG A 181 -18.39 18.14 2.09
CA ARG A 181 -18.70 17.14 3.14
C ARG A 181 -18.73 17.77 4.53
N ALA A 182 -17.75 18.62 4.84
CA ALA A 182 -17.69 19.32 6.12
C ALA A 182 -18.95 20.18 6.37
N ARG A 183 -19.42 20.91 5.34
CA ARG A 183 -20.67 21.72 5.45
C ARG A 183 -21.90 20.84 5.66
N ILE A 184 -22.00 19.69 4.99
CA ILE A 184 -23.12 18.76 5.18
C ILE A 184 -23.10 18.20 6.61
N ILE A 185 -21.93 17.76 7.11
CA ILE A 185 -21.79 17.24 8.48
C ILE A 185 -22.14 18.32 9.51
N LEU A 186 -21.70 19.57 9.29
CA LEU A 186 -22.01 20.71 10.17
C LEU A 186 -23.52 20.98 10.20
N ALA A 187 -24.17 21.04 9.03
CA ALA A 187 -25.61 21.24 8.93
C ALA A 187 -26.40 20.11 9.62
N GLN A 188 -25.99 18.86 9.45
CA GLN A 188 -26.59 17.74 10.14
C GLN A 188 -26.39 17.81 11.67
N ALA A 189 -25.22 18.24 12.12
CA ALA A 189 -24.94 18.44 13.54
C ALA A 189 -25.80 19.57 14.12
N GLU A 190 -25.97 20.69 13.38
CA GLU A 190 -26.85 21.78 13.79
C GLU A 190 -28.32 21.35 13.86
N GLU A 191 -28.81 20.58 12.88
CA GLU A 191 -30.16 20.02 12.89
C GLU A 191 -30.38 19.11 14.10
N GLN A 192 -29.45 18.20 14.37
CA GLN A 192 -29.53 17.31 15.54
C GLN A 192 -29.45 18.10 16.85
N ALA A 193 -28.60 19.11 16.92
CA ALA A 193 -28.49 19.99 18.10
C ALA A 193 -29.78 20.77 18.31
N ALA A 194 -30.36 21.35 17.25
CA ALA A 194 -31.64 22.08 17.33
C ALA A 194 -32.78 21.17 17.79
N GLY A 195 -32.85 19.91 17.27
CA GLY A 195 -33.81 18.94 17.73
C GLY A 195 -33.67 18.61 19.23
N LYS A 196 -32.43 18.39 19.68
CA LYS A 196 -32.16 18.14 21.11
C LYS A 196 -32.46 19.36 22.01
N LEU A 197 -32.18 20.56 21.53
CA LEU A 197 -32.51 21.79 22.24
C LEU A 197 -34.04 21.99 22.35
N LEU A 198 -34.77 21.70 21.27
CA LEU A 198 -36.23 21.72 21.27
C LEU A 198 -36.81 20.74 22.28
N GLU A 199 -36.37 19.48 22.27
CA GLU A 199 -36.78 18.45 23.25
C GLU A 199 -36.47 18.90 24.67
N ALA A 200 -35.27 19.44 24.93
CA ALA A 200 -34.90 19.95 26.26
C ALA A 200 -35.74 21.15 26.65
N GLY A 201 -36.05 22.07 25.73
CA GLY A 201 -36.91 23.24 25.94
C GLY A 201 -38.33 22.79 26.34
N LEU A 202 -38.93 21.89 25.60
CA LEU A 202 -40.27 21.32 25.93
C LEU A 202 -40.32 20.60 27.27
N GLN A 203 -39.22 20.00 27.70
CA GLN A 203 -39.14 19.36 29.03
C GLN A 203 -39.03 20.40 30.14
N ILE A 204 -38.25 21.49 29.94
CA ILE A 204 -38.07 22.57 30.92
C ILE A 204 -39.34 23.38 31.05
N ASP A 205 -40.10 23.60 29.98
CA ASP A 205 -41.33 24.39 29.95
C ASP A 205 -42.45 23.75 30.78
N LYS A 206 -42.41 22.46 31.00
CA LYS A 206 -43.34 21.72 31.88
C LYS A 206 -43.22 22.06 33.37
N SER A 207 -42.15 22.74 33.80
CA SER A 207 -41.89 23.09 35.19
C SER A 207 -41.32 24.49 35.34
N PRO A 208 -42.07 25.42 35.89
CA PRO A 208 -41.59 26.81 36.14
C PRO A 208 -40.34 26.86 37.02
N SER A 209 -40.16 25.91 37.90
CA SER A 209 -38.96 25.79 38.76
C SER A 209 -37.70 25.41 37.96
N ALA A 210 -37.84 24.62 36.88
CA ALA A 210 -36.73 24.19 36.04
C ALA A 210 -36.14 25.39 35.23
N ILE A 211 -37.01 26.30 34.81
CA ILE A 211 -36.57 27.53 34.11
C ILE A 211 -35.71 28.40 35.03
N LYS A 212 -36.16 28.61 36.31
CA LYS A 212 -35.40 29.38 37.32
C LYS A 212 -34.02 28.71 37.59
N LEU A 213 -34.02 27.40 37.75
CA LEU A 213 -32.76 26.67 37.99
C LEU A 213 -31.78 26.74 36.83
N ARG A 214 -32.27 26.67 35.57
CA ARG A 214 -31.48 26.84 34.36
C ARG A 214 -30.89 28.26 34.24
N LEU A 215 -31.68 29.26 34.59
CA LEU A 215 -31.21 30.66 34.63
C LEU A 215 -30.06 30.81 35.63
N TYR A 216 -30.19 30.25 36.85
CA TYR A 216 -29.13 30.32 37.86
C TYR A 216 -27.88 29.57 37.44
N GLN A 217 -28.01 28.42 36.78
CA GLN A 217 -26.88 27.67 36.21
C GLN A 217 -26.15 28.50 35.15
N THR A 218 -26.90 29.11 34.22
CA THR A 218 -26.31 29.93 33.17
C THR A 218 -25.59 31.15 33.76
N LEU A 219 -26.16 31.82 34.74
CA LEU A 219 -25.53 32.95 35.46
C LEU A 219 -24.26 32.52 36.20
N SER A 220 -24.30 31.31 36.83
CA SER A 220 -23.13 30.76 37.52
C SER A 220 -22.00 30.42 36.54
N ASN A 221 -22.32 29.86 35.38
CA ASN A 221 -21.32 29.55 34.34
C ASN A 221 -20.67 30.82 33.77
N ILE A 222 -21.48 31.87 33.55
CA ILE A 222 -20.99 33.15 33.08
C ILE A 222 -20.12 33.84 34.15
N ALA A 223 -20.49 33.74 35.43
CA ALA A 223 -19.70 34.28 36.54
C ALA A 223 -18.38 33.54 36.76
N ALA A 224 -18.26 32.28 36.34
CA ALA A 224 -17.03 31.50 36.43
C ALA A 224 -15.98 31.87 35.37
N GLU A 225 -16.37 32.46 34.24
CA GLU A 225 -15.45 33.03 33.27
C GLU A 225 -15.01 34.41 33.77
N LYS A 226 -13.68 34.61 33.91
CA LYS A 226 -13.02 35.81 34.47
C LYS A 226 -13.23 37.12 33.67
N ASN A 227 -14.41 37.38 33.16
CA ASN A 227 -14.76 38.62 32.43
C ASN A 227 -15.48 39.58 33.35
N SER A 228 -14.93 40.79 33.49
CA SER A 228 -15.33 41.82 34.47
C SER A 228 -16.58 42.64 34.10
N THR A 229 -17.19 42.44 32.94
CA THR A 229 -18.39 43.17 32.55
C THR A 229 -19.27 42.34 31.62
N ILE A 230 -20.49 42.00 32.05
CA ILE A 230 -21.48 41.25 31.27
C ILE A 230 -22.67 42.21 31.03
N ILE A 231 -22.90 42.53 29.77
CA ILE A 231 -24.11 43.27 29.36
C ILE A 231 -25.14 42.22 28.94
N PHE A 232 -26.18 42.03 29.76
CA PHE A 232 -27.24 41.09 29.48
C PHE A 232 -28.47 41.87 28.95
N PRO A 233 -28.84 41.76 27.67
CA PRO A 233 -30.11 42.30 27.20
C PRO A 233 -31.22 41.36 27.73
N PHE A 234 -31.95 41.83 28.75
CA PHE A 234 -33.18 41.15 29.19
C PHE A 234 -34.29 41.40 28.17
N PRO A 235 -34.85 40.35 27.52
CA PRO A 235 -36.08 40.54 26.75
C PRO A 235 -37.20 41.01 27.67
N GLU A 236 -37.99 41.95 27.19
CA GLU A 236 -39.03 42.62 27.96
C GLU A 236 -40.09 41.65 28.53
N GLU A 237 -40.29 40.51 27.86
CA GLU A 237 -41.17 39.41 28.27
C GLU A 237 -40.75 38.75 29.59
N VAL A 238 -39.49 38.67 29.90
CA VAL A 238 -38.96 38.09 31.16
C VAL A 238 -39.25 39.03 32.33
N LEU A 239 -39.20 40.33 32.09
CA LEU A 239 -39.52 41.36 33.10
C LEU A 239 -41.01 41.33 33.46
N HIS A 240 -41.92 41.04 32.53
CA HIS A 240 -43.33 40.91 32.77
C HIS A 240 -43.69 39.69 33.66
N HIS A 241 -42.98 38.58 33.53
CA HIS A 241 -43.18 37.40 34.37
C HIS A 241 -42.71 37.58 35.81
N ILE A 242 -41.61 38.31 36.00
CA ILE A 242 -41.09 38.62 37.35
C ILE A 242 -42.00 39.64 38.09
N LYS A 243 -42.63 40.54 37.37
CA LYS A 243 -43.49 41.59 37.92
C LYS A 243 -44.87 41.07 38.35
N LYS A 244 -45.31 39.90 37.84
CA LYS A 244 -46.61 39.30 38.12
C LYS A 244 -46.65 38.41 39.38
N GLU A 245 -45.48 38.13 39.99
CA GLU A 245 -45.35 37.30 41.20
C GLU A 245 -45.01 38.09 42.48
N ASP A 246 -45.22 39.41 42.51
CA ASP A 246 -45.08 40.19 43.79
C ASP A 246 -46.41 40.23 44.53
N PRO A 247 -46.64 39.35 45.53
CA PRO A 247 -47.90 39.27 46.26
C PRO A 247 -47.95 40.24 47.46
N SER A 248 -47.12 41.28 47.48
CA SER A 248 -47.10 42.21 48.65
C SER A 248 -47.82 43.51 48.39
N LYS A 249 -49.02 43.49 47.78
CA LYS A 249 -49.99 44.58 47.87
C LYS A 249 -51.41 44.05 47.89
N THR A 250 -51.82 43.56 49.02
CA THR A 250 -53.16 43.68 49.55
C THR A 250 -53.07 44.02 51.02
#